data_679ae78aabae9c83fe5ea20f66446d63
#
_entry.id   679ae78aabae9c83fe5ea20f66446d63
#
_cell.length_a   1.000
_cell.length_b   1.000
_cell.length_c   1.000
_cell.angle_alpha   90.00
_cell.angle_beta   90.00
_cell.angle_gamma   90.00
#
_symmetry.space_group_name_H-M   'P 1'
#
loop_
_entity.id
_entity.type
_entity.pdbx_description
1 polymer ?
#
loop_
_entity_poly.entity_id
_entity_poly.type
_entity_poly.pdbx_seq_one_letter_code
_entity_poly.pdbx_strand_id
1 'polypeptide(L)'
;MNYKYIIISFICALSAISSNSIFKYIICNKINQELNTSNFLNVLLNAIKFPIFWLGLIIFVLGNGLWLFILSNSKLSIAYPVQIALVFILSSLSGIIFFNESLKFNSIIGLLLTFSGITILVYTKN
;
A
#
# COMPACT_ATOMS: atom_id res chain seq x y z
N MET A 1 -11.56 18.13 -4.31
CA MET A 1 -11.97 16.69 -4.33
C MET A 1 -13.09 16.51 -3.33
N ASN A 2 -14.24 15.93 -3.72
CA ASN A 2 -15.35 15.69 -2.78
C ASN A 2 -14.90 14.74 -1.67
N TYR A 3 -15.36 14.96 -0.42
CA TYR A 3 -15.03 14.11 0.73
C TYR A 3 -15.30 12.60 0.48
N LYS A 4 -16.29 12.28 -0.36
CA LYS A 4 -16.58 10.90 -0.78
C LYS A 4 -15.38 10.20 -1.42
N TYR A 5 -14.65 10.90 -2.30
CA TYR A 5 -13.48 10.34 -2.98
C TYR A 5 -12.28 10.20 -2.04
N ILE A 6 -12.18 11.02 -0.99
CA ILE A 6 -11.15 10.86 0.05
C ILE A 6 -11.39 9.57 0.85
N ILE A 7 -12.65 9.30 1.22
CA ILE A 7 -13.01 8.06 1.92
C ILE A 7 -12.71 6.83 1.04
N ILE A 8 -13.08 6.87 -0.24
CA ILE A 8 -12.82 5.76 -1.16
C ILE A 8 -11.31 5.58 -1.35
N SER A 9 -10.52 6.67 -1.45
CA SER A 9 -9.05 6.59 -1.51
C SER A 9 -8.47 5.94 -0.27
N PHE A 10 -9.02 6.24 0.90
CA PHE A 10 -8.59 5.59 2.14
C PHE A 10 -8.86 4.08 2.14
N ILE A 11 -10.04 3.65 1.66
CA ILE A 11 -10.38 2.23 1.51
C ILE A 11 -9.43 1.55 0.50
N CYS A 12 -9.14 2.21 -0.64
CA CYS A 12 -8.17 1.71 -1.62
C CYS A 12 -6.77 1.56 -1.01
N ALA A 13 -6.32 2.53 -0.21
CA ALA A 13 -5.03 2.48 0.46
C ALA A 13 -4.99 1.34 1.50
N LEU A 14 -6.05 1.16 2.27
CA LEU A 14 -6.16 0.04 3.21
C LEU A 14 -6.11 -1.32 2.49
N SER A 15 -6.83 -1.49 1.39
CA SER A 15 -6.80 -2.74 0.62
C SER A 15 -5.40 -3.00 0.04
N ALA A 16 -4.73 -1.99 -0.49
CA ALA A 16 -3.37 -2.11 -1.01
C ALA A 16 -2.37 -2.53 0.09
N ILE A 17 -2.45 -1.92 1.28
CA ILE A 17 -1.55 -2.27 2.39
C ILE A 17 -1.86 -3.64 2.96
N SER A 18 -3.13 -4.01 3.09
CA SER A 18 -3.54 -5.34 3.55
C SER A 18 -3.00 -6.43 2.62
N SER A 19 -3.15 -6.28 1.30
CA SER A 19 -2.62 -7.24 0.34
C SER A 19 -1.09 -7.32 0.38
N ASN A 20 -0.40 -6.17 0.42
CA ASN A 20 1.06 -6.11 0.52
C ASN A 20 1.58 -6.74 1.82
N SER A 21 0.88 -6.54 2.94
CA SER A 21 1.23 -7.16 4.22
C SER A 21 1.07 -8.69 4.17
N ILE A 22 0.02 -9.18 3.52
CA ILE A 22 -0.17 -10.63 3.29
C ILE A 22 0.98 -11.19 2.43
N PHE A 23 1.33 -10.53 1.33
CA PHE A 23 2.44 -10.98 0.47
C PHE A 23 3.78 -10.97 1.21
N LYS A 24 4.07 -9.92 1.98
CA LYS A 24 5.27 -9.85 2.81
C LYS A 24 5.31 -10.96 3.86
N TYR A 25 4.19 -11.23 4.52
CA TYR A 25 4.07 -12.32 5.49
C TYR A 25 4.40 -13.68 4.87
N ILE A 26 3.87 -13.98 3.68
CA ILE A 26 4.15 -15.23 2.96
C ILE A 26 5.64 -15.34 2.65
N ILE A 27 6.24 -14.27 2.12
CA ILE A 27 7.65 -14.26 1.73
C ILE A 27 8.53 -14.46 2.96
N CYS A 28 8.32 -13.68 4.02
CA CYS A 28 9.18 -13.72 5.21
C CYS A 28 9.05 -15.01 6.02
N ASN A 29 7.83 -15.53 6.19
CA ASN A 29 7.58 -16.62 7.14
C ASN A 29 7.41 -17.98 6.48
N LYS A 30 7.08 -18.03 5.19
CA LYS A 30 6.84 -19.32 4.50
C LYS A 30 7.92 -19.64 3.49
N ILE A 31 8.33 -18.67 2.69
CA ILE A 31 9.24 -18.93 1.56
C ILE A 31 10.71 -18.84 2.00
N ASN A 32 11.10 -17.81 2.75
CA ASN A 32 12.50 -17.66 3.18
C ASN A 32 12.95 -18.71 4.19
N GLN A 33 12.02 -19.32 4.93
CA GLN A 33 12.35 -20.40 5.87
C GLN A 33 12.55 -21.75 5.17
N GLU A 34 11.85 -21.99 4.06
CA GLU A 34 11.90 -23.26 3.34
C GLU A 34 12.93 -23.28 2.20
N LEU A 35 13.23 -22.12 1.63
CA LEU A 35 14.04 -21.99 0.42
C LEU A 35 15.06 -20.87 0.57
N ASN A 36 16.32 -21.26 0.69
CA ASN A 36 17.47 -20.34 0.61
C ASN A 36 17.62 -19.80 -0.85
N THR A 37 16.53 -19.37 -1.47
CA THR A 37 16.47 -19.05 -2.91
C THR A 37 16.23 -17.58 -3.17
N SER A 38 17.24 -16.94 -3.75
CA SER A 38 17.21 -15.56 -4.25
C SER A 38 16.54 -15.42 -5.63
N ASN A 39 16.01 -16.48 -6.23
CA ASN A 39 15.43 -16.46 -7.57
C ASN A 39 13.96 -16.01 -7.53
N PHE A 40 13.65 -14.91 -8.22
CA PHE A 40 12.31 -14.34 -8.32
C PHE A 40 11.24 -15.35 -8.75
N LEU A 41 11.52 -16.20 -9.74
CA LEU A 41 10.58 -17.22 -10.23
C LEU A 41 10.22 -18.24 -9.14
N ASN A 42 11.19 -18.67 -8.34
CA ASN A 42 10.95 -19.63 -7.25
C ASN A 42 10.10 -19.01 -6.15
N VAL A 43 10.33 -17.75 -5.81
CA VAL A 43 9.50 -17.02 -4.84
C VAL A 43 8.04 -16.95 -5.32
N LEU A 44 7.83 -16.59 -6.60
CA LEU A 44 6.50 -16.48 -7.18
C LEU A 44 5.77 -17.83 -7.25
N LEU A 45 6.43 -18.86 -7.76
CA LEU A 45 5.85 -20.22 -7.89
C LEU A 45 5.48 -20.81 -6.53
N ASN A 46 6.27 -20.55 -5.50
CA ASN A 46 5.96 -21.03 -4.16
C ASN A 46 4.87 -20.19 -3.49
N ALA A 47 4.83 -18.87 -3.72
CA ALA A 47 3.76 -18.01 -3.20
C ALA A 47 2.38 -18.44 -3.70
N ILE A 48 2.24 -18.81 -4.96
CA ILE A 48 0.97 -19.25 -5.58
C ILE A 48 0.40 -20.52 -4.93
N LYS A 49 1.25 -21.36 -4.32
CA LYS A 49 0.82 -22.59 -3.64
C LYS A 49 0.07 -22.33 -2.33
N PHE A 50 0.24 -21.16 -1.72
CA PHE A 50 -0.43 -20.82 -0.47
C PHE A 50 -1.81 -20.21 -0.73
N PRO A 51 -2.89 -20.73 -0.10
CA PRO A 51 -4.24 -20.19 -0.29
C PRO A 51 -4.37 -18.73 0.15
N ILE A 52 -3.59 -18.30 1.14
CA ILE A 52 -3.58 -16.93 1.63
C ILE A 52 -3.04 -15.93 0.57
N PHE A 53 -2.24 -16.39 -0.40
CA PHE A 53 -1.80 -15.60 -1.55
C PHE A 53 -3.00 -15.15 -2.40
N TRP A 54 -3.93 -16.06 -2.67
CA TRP A 54 -5.13 -15.78 -3.46
C TRP A 54 -6.05 -14.78 -2.76
N LEU A 55 -6.14 -14.86 -1.43
CA LEU A 55 -6.87 -13.86 -0.64
C LEU A 55 -6.24 -12.48 -0.78
N GLY A 56 -4.92 -12.38 -0.65
CA GLY A 56 -4.19 -11.13 -0.90
C GLY A 56 -4.42 -10.59 -2.31
N LEU A 57 -4.43 -11.47 -3.31
CA LEU A 57 -4.67 -11.11 -4.72
C LEU A 57 -6.09 -10.56 -4.94
N ILE A 58 -7.11 -11.18 -4.35
CA ILE A 58 -8.50 -10.71 -4.44
C ILE A 58 -8.63 -9.32 -3.84
N ILE A 59 -8.09 -9.10 -2.64
CA ILE A 59 -8.10 -7.79 -1.97
C ILE A 59 -7.41 -6.74 -2.85
N PHE A 60 -6.27 -7.09 -3.45
CA PHE A 60 -5.52 -6.22 -4.35
C PHE A 60 -6.33 -5.82 -5.58
N VAL A 61 -6.95 -6.78 -6.26
CA VAL A 61 -7.77 -6.54 -7.46
C VAL A 61 -8.98 -5.68 -7.14
N LEU A 62 -9.69 -5.95 -6.05
CA LEU A 62 -10.83 -5.15 -5.61
C LEU A 62 -10.43 -3.72 -5.28
N GLY A 63 -9.31 -3.52 -4.57
CA GLY A 63 -8.78 -2.20 -4.28
C GLY A 63 -8.42 -1.41 -5.53
N ASN A 64 -7.78 -2.05 -6.53
CA ASN A 64 -7.48 -1.43 -7.81
C ASN A 64 -8.74 -1.11 -8.62
N GLY A 65 -9.79 -1.94 -8.55
CA GLY A 65 -11.09 -1.63 -9.16
C GLY A 65 -11.71 -0.35 -8.60
N LEU A 66 -11.70 -0.19 -7.29
CA LEU A 66 -12.15 1.06 -6.64
C LEU A 66 -11.27 2.26 -7.02
N TRP A 67 -9.97 2.06 -7.18
CA TRP A 67 -9.05 3.09 -7.64
C TRP A 67 -9.38 3.58 -9.06
N LEU A 68 -9.70 2.69 -9.99
CA LEU A 68 -10.16 3.05 -11.34
C LEU A 68 -11.43 3.91 -11.29
N PHE A 69 -12.35 3.59 -10.37
CA PHE A 69 -13.55 4.41 -10.17
C PHE A 69 -13.22 5.83 -9.68
N ILE A 70 -12.22 6.00 -8.81
CA ILE A 70 -11.74 7.33 -8.40
C ILE A 70 -11.16 8.08 -9.61
N LEU A 71 -10.34 7.42 -10.42
CA LEU A 71 -9.70 8.03 -11.58
C LEU A 71 -10.72 8.51 -12.63
N SER A 72 -11.83 7.80 -12.80
CA SER A 72 -12.86 8.22 -13.75
C SER A 72 -13.60 9.50 -13.31
N ASN A 73 -13.58 9.82 -12.02
CA ASN A 73 -14.33 10.93 -11.44
C ASN A 73 -13.46 12.05 -10.84
N SER A 74 -12.15 11.91 -10.88
CA SER A 74 -11.21 12.86 -10.25
C SER A 74 -10.04 13.17 -11.17
N LYS A 75 -9.49 14.39 -11.04
CA LYS A 75 -8.27 14.75 -11.76
C LYS A 75 -7.09 13.94 -11.22
N LEU A 76 -6.38 13.25 -12.10
CA LEU A 76 -5.22 12.42 -11.76
C LEU A 76 -4.17 13.18 -10.94
N SER A 77 -3.94 14.45 -11.28
CA SER A 77 -2.96 15.31 -10.61
C SER A 77 -3.26 15.60 -9.13
N ILE A 78 -4.46 15.29 -8.65
CA ILE A 78 -4.84 15.42 -7.24
C ILE A 78 -5.05 14.05 -6.61
N ALA A 79 -5.76 13.16 -7.30
CA ALA A 79 -6.11 11.85 -6.78
C ALA A 79 -4.85 11.01 -6.51
N TYR A 80 -3.88 11.03 -7.41
CA TYR A 80 -2.67 10.22 -7.32
C TYR A 80 -1.76 10.61 -6.14
N PRO A 81 -1.40 11.90 -5.93
CA PRO A 81 -0.62 12.30 -4.76
C PRO A 81 -1.31 11.97 -3.43
N VAL A 82 -2.63 12.16 -3.34
CA VAL A 82 -3.41 11.82 -2.13
C VAL A 82 -3.35 10.32 -1.86
N GLN A 83 -3.52 9.49 -2.90
CA GLN A 83 -3.44 8.04 -2.76
C GLN A 83 -2.05 7.58 -2.30
N ILE A 84 -0.97 8.10 -2.90
CA ILE A 84 0.39 7.75 -2.52
C ILE A 84 0.66 8.11 -1.06
N ALA A 85 0.21 9.28 -0.58
CA ALA A 85 0.38 9.66 0.81
C ALA A 85 -0.30 8.69 1.77
N LEU A 86 -1.55 8.36 1.49
CA LEU A 86 -2.30 7.43 2.32
C LEU A 86 -1.61 6.07 2.37
N VAL A 87 -1.19 5.55 1.21
CA VAL A 87 -0.43 4.30 1.13
C VAL A 87 0.88 4.39 1.90
N PHE A 88 1.61 5.50 1.81
CA PHE A 88 2.89 5.68 2.47
C PHE A 88 2.75 5.71 4.00
N ILE A 89 1.77 6.44 4.53
CA ILE A 89 1.48 6.49 5.96
C ILE A 89 1.06 5.11 6.47
N LEU A 90 0.09 4.49 5.80
CA LEU A 90 -0.43 3.19 6.21
C LEU A 90 0.62 2.07 6.10
N SER A 91 1.50 2.11 5.08
CA SER A 91 2.58 1.13 4.94
C SER A 91 3.60 1.24 6.07
N SER A 92 3.95 2.47 6.47
CA SER A 92 4.86 2.70 7.59
C SER A 92 4.27 2.20 8.90
N LEU A 93 2.98 2.46 9.15
CA LEU A 93 2.26 1.92 10.31
C LEU A 93 2.20 0.40 10.29
N SER A 94 1.90 -0.19 9.14
CA SER A 94 1.87 -1.65 8.97
C SER A 94 3.25 -2.27 9.23
N GLY A 95 4.33 -1.65 8.76
CA GLY A 95 5.71 -2.10 9.00
C GLY A 95 6.04 -2.16 10.49
N ILE A 96 5.66 -1.12 11.25
CA ILE A 96 5.88 -1.08 12.70
C ILE A 96 5.03 -2.13 13.42
N ILE A 97 3.73 -2.18 13.14
CA ILE A 97 2.77 -2.98 13.92
C ILE A 97 2.90 -4.48 13.63
N PHE A 98 2.99 -4.86 12.35
CA PHE A 98 2.98 -6.27 11.95
C PHE A 98 4.36 -6.89 11.77
N PHE A 99 5.37 -6.07 11.47
CA PHE A 99 6.71 -6.57 11.15
C PHE A 99 7.79 -6.10 12.15
N ASN A 100 7.39 -5.38 13.21
CA ASN A 100 8.29 -4.83 14.23
C ASN A 100 9.47 -4.04 13.63
N GLU A 101 9.22 -3.32 12.50
CA GLU A 101 10.25 -2.51 11.86
C GLU A 101 10.47 -1.23 12.66
N SER A 102 11.74 -0.91 12.95
CA SER A 102 12.09 0.35 13.57
C SER A 102 12.17 1.47 12.53
N LEU A 103 11.36 2.52 12.68
CA LEU A 103 11.52 3.71 11.86
C LEU A 103 12.75 4.50 12.33
N LYS A 104 13.68 4.73 11.42
CA LYS A 104 14.78 5.66 11.63
C LYS A 104 14.24 7.10 11.69
N PHE A 105 14.89 7.96 12.47
CA PHE A 105 14.51 9.37 12.60
C PHE A 105 14.35 10.08 11.23
N ASN A 106 15.23 9.78 10.28
CA ASN A 106 15.16 10.33 8.93
C ASN A 106 13.89 9.91 8.17
N SER A 107 13.36 8.71 8.44
CA SER A 107 12.10 8.24 7.84
C SER A 107 10.90 9.02 8.37
N ILE A 108 10.91 9.39 9.64
CA ILE A 108 9.87 10.23 10.25
C ILE A 108 9.86 11.61 9.61
N ILE A 109 11.03 12.22 9.40
CA ILE A 109 11.15 13.51 8.71
C ILE A 109 10.61 13.39 7.27
N GLY A 110 10.96 12.32 6.55
CA GLY A 110 10.45 12.06 5.20
C GLY A 110 8.92 11.94 5.16
N LEU A 111 8.31 11.26 6.14
CA LEU A 111 6.87 11.16 6.30
C LEU A 111 6.20 12.51 6.50
N LEU A 112 6.76 13.35 7.38
CA LEU A 112 6.25 14.68 7.66
C LEU A 112 6.34 15.61 6.43
N LEU A 113 7.45 15.55 5.70
CA LEU A 113 7.64 16.30 4.45
C LEU A 113 6.65 15.86 3.36
N THR A 114 6.43 14.56 3.23
CA THR A 114 5.45 14.01 2.27
C THR A 114 4.04 14.49 2.61
N PHE A 115 3.66 14.43 3.88
CA PHE A 115 2.35 14.89 4.34
C PHE A 115 2.16 16.39 4.11
N SER A 116 3.16 17.22 4.44
CA SER A 116 3.12 18.67 4.21
C SER A 116 3.05 19.01 2.71
N GLY A 117 3.82 18.32 1.86
CA GLY A 117 3.79 18.51 0.41
C GLY A 117 2.41 18.24 -0.18
N ILE A 118 1.72 17.20 0.28
CA ILE A 118 0.39 16.85 -0.20
C ILE A 118 -0.67 17.82 0.29
N THR A 119 -0.61 18.25 1.55
CA THR A 119 -1.55 19.26 2.07
C THR A 119 -1.46 20.56 1.27
N ILE A 120 -0.25 21.02 0.94
CA ILE A 120 -0.04 22.19 0.06
C ILE A 120 -0.66 21.95 -1.31
N LEU A 121 -0.43 20.80 -1.92
CA LEU A 121 -0.92 20.46 -3.26
C LEU A 121 -2.45 20.39 -3.32
N VAL A 122 -3.09 19.85 -2.30
CA VAL A 122 -4.55 19.80 -2.19
C VAL A 122 -5.15 21.17 -1.91
N TYR A 123 -4.48 21.99 -1.08
CA TYR A 123 -4.96 23.32 -0.69
C TYR A 123 -4.83 24.33 -1.82
N THR A 124 -3.75 24.31 -2.59
CA THR A 124 -3.46 25.30 -3.65
C THR A 124 -4.41 25.18 -4.85
N LYS A 125 -5.24 24.15 -4.93
CA LYS A 125 -6.10 23.87 -6.09
C LYS A 125 -7.61 24.04 -5.83
N ASN A 126 -7.96 24.68 -4.72
CA ASN A 126 -9.28 25.29 -4.52
C ASN A 126 -9.18 26.75 -4.95
#